data_fc9c8e8c88e88217eefe6ffbc0e56b81
#
_entry.id   fc9c8e8c88e88217eefe6ffbc0e56b81
#
_cell.length_a   1.000
_cell.length_b   1.000
_cell.length_c   1.000
_cell.angle_alpha   90.00
_cell.angle_beta   90.00
_cell.angle_gamma   90.00
#
_symmetry.space_group_name_H-M   'P 1'
#
loop_
_entity.id
_entity.type
_entity.pdbx_description
1 polymer ?
#
loop_
_entity_poly.entity_id
_entity_poly.type
_entity_poly.pdbx_seq_one_letter_code
_entity_poly.pdbx_strand_id
1 'polypeptide(L)'
;GKVGDQRGLPVEGVVVSDGMLTTLSDEGGNYALASDLSKRRFVQVTIPAEYEIPVKDGLPQFWQRIPEGSTKVKADFTLQARRKTASRYTILMTADPQIRSRNAGFDKFAYHSIDMYEDMCRDLRETAASITDRPVYGISLGDLVHNDMSLYPTYCAGIADFDFPVFNVI
;
A
#
# COMPACT_ATOMS: atom_id res chain seq x y z
N GLY A 1 15.72 -13.39 5.91
CA GLY A 1 14.46 -13.09 6.57
C GLY A 1 13.57 -14.30 6.67
N LYS A 2 12.39 -14.11 7.24
CA LYS A 2 11.38 -15.16 7.41
C LYS A 2 10.00 -14.64 7.03
N VAL A 3 9.16 -15.48 6.42
CA VAL A 3 7.74 -15.26 6.20
C VAL A 3 6.94 -16.24 7.06
N GLY A 4 6.03 -15.71 7.86
CA GLY A 4 5.15 -16.51 8.72
C GLY A 4 3.72 -15.98 8.72
N ASP A 5 2.77 -16.76 9.23
CA ASP A 5 1.41 -16.30 9.44
C ASP A 5 1.25 -15.64 10.83
N GLN A 6 0.06 -15.12 11.13
CA GLN A 6 -0.28 -14.49 12.42
C GLN A 6 -0.20 -15.45 13.64
N ARG A 7 -0.10 -16.76 13.42
CA ARG A 7 0.08 -17.79 14.46
C ARG A 7 1.54 -18.17 14.64
N GLY A 8 2.45 -17.54 13.85
CA GLY A 8 3.87 -17.86 13.82
C GLY A 8 4.23 -19.11 13.00
N LEU A 9 3.27 -19.68 12.26
CA LEU A 9 3.55 -20.82 11.37
C LEU A 9 4.27 -20.32 10.12
N PRO A 10 5.25 -21.08 9.59
CA PRO A 10 5.96 -20.71 8.36
C PRO A 10 5.02 -20.69 7.17
N VAL A 11 5.29 -19.77 6.23
CA VAL A 11 4.59 -19.73 4.95
C VAL A 11 5.61 -19.95 3.84
N GLU A 12 5.48 -21.07 3.15
CA GLU A 12 6.31 -21.49 2.03
C GLU A 12 5.86 -20.84 0.72
N GLY A 13 6.76 -20.68 -0.24
CA GLY A 13 6.47 -20.28 -1.62
C GLY A 13 6.14 -18.80 -1.80
N VAL A 14 6.31 -17.98 -0.78
CA VAL A 14 6.09 -16.54 -0.88
C VAL A 14 7.24 -15.89 -1.66
N VAL A 15 6.91 -15.17 -2.71
CA VAL A 15 7.90 -14.39 -3.49
C VAL A 15 8.35 -13.19 -2.66
N VAL A 16 9.67 -13.09 -2.47
CA VAL A 16 10.33 -11.94 -1.84
C VAL A 16 11.21 -11.26 -2.88
N SER A 17 11.17 -9.93 -2.96
CA SER A 17 11.90 -9.14 -3.96
C SER A 17 12.55 -7.90 -3.37
N ASP A 18 13.65 -7.45 -3.99
CA ASP A 18 14.26 -6.14 -3.76
C ASP A 18 13.95 -5.14 -4.88
N GLY A 19 13.01 -5.51 -5.77
CA GLY A 19 12.62 -4.75 -6.97
C GLY A 19 13.38 -5.16 -8.23
N MET A 20 14.46 -6.00 -8.12
CA MET A 20 15.20 -6.51 -9.27
C MET A 20 15.38 -8.01 -9.22
N LEU A 21 15.70 -8.53 -8.06
CA LEU A 21 15.89 -9.95 -7.81
C LEU A 21 14.73 -10.48 -6.99
N THR A 22 14.47 -11.77 -7.14
CA THR A 22 13.43 -12.47 -6.41
C THR A 22 13.97 -13.76 -5.81
N THR A 23 13.35 -14.20 -4.71
CA THR A 23 13.54 -15.51 -4.11
C THR A 23 12.21 -16.01 -3.57
N LEU A 24 12.15 -17.26 -3.17
CA LEU A 24 10.98 -17.86 -2.50
C LEU A 24 11.30 -18.18 -1.05
N SER A 25 10.32 -18.12 -0.18
CA SER A 25 10.42 -18.69 1.16
C SER A 25 10.39 -20.23 1.08
N ASP A 26 11.21 -20.88 1.90
CA ASP A 26 11.28 -22.34 2.02
C ASP A 26 10.16 -22.90 2.94
N GLU A 27 10.13 -24.25 3.14
CA GLU A 27 9.17 -24.93 4.04
C GLU A 27 9.23 -24.41 5.50
N GLY A 28 10.37 -23.87 5.94
CA GLY A 28 10.51 -23.20 7.23
C GLY A 28 10.12 -21.73 7.22
N GLY A 29 9.67 -21.22 6.06
CA GLY A 29 9.36 -19.81 5.81
C GLY A 29 10.61 -18.94 5.65
N ASN A 30 11.83 -19.51 5.65
CA ASN A 30 13.04 -18.71 5.55
C ASN A 30 13.34 -18.33 4.10
N TYR A 31 14.00 -17.19 3.90
CA TYR A 31 14.48 -16.78 2.61
C TYR A 31 15.82 -16.04 2.71
N ALA A 32 16.59 -16.08 1.64
CA ALA A 32 17.80 -15.29 1.47
C ALA A 32 17.82 -14.69 0.06
N LEU A 33 18.16 -13.41 -0.03
CA LEU A 33 18.26 -12.68 -1.27
C LEU A 33 19.61 -11.95 -1.31
N ALA A 34 20.46 -12.27 -2.29
CA ALA A 34 21.73 -11.59 -2.52
C ALA A 34 21.46 -10.29 -3.28
N SER A 35 21.36 -9.19 -2.53
CA SER A 35 20.96 -7.87 -3.02
C SER A 35 22.11 -6.86 -2.93
N ASP A 36 22.20 -5.95 -3.90
CA ASP A 36 23.05 -4.77 -3.80
C ASP A 36 22.34 -3.69 -2.97
N LEU A 37 22.51 -3.74 -1.66
CA LEU A 37 21.82 -2.85 -0.71
C LEU A 37 22.18 -1.37 -0.91
N SER A 38 23.26 -1.03 -1.63
CA SER A 38 23.59 0.36 -1.96
C SER A 38 22.60 0.96 -2.97
N LYS A 39 21.93 0.11 -3.76
CA LYS A 39 21.00 0.52 -4.83
C LYS A 39 19.55 0.22 -4.53
N ARG A 40 19.27 -0.51 -3.45
CA ARG A 40 17.91 -0.92 -3.08
C ARG A 40 17.40 -0.13 -1.89
N ARG A 41 16.12 0.15 -1.90
CA ARG A 41 15.46 0.93 -0.82
C ARG A 41 14.47 0.09 -0.03
N PHE A 42 13.96 -0.99 -0.61
CA PHE A 42 12.90 -1.80 -0.03
C PHE A 42 13.13 -3.29 -0.28
N VAL A 43 12.66 -4.10 0.66
CA VAL A 43 12.37 -5.52 0.48
C VAL A 43 10.86 -5.66 0.53
N GLN A 44 10.27 -6.40 -0.39
CA GLN A 44 8.82 -6.57 -0.52
C GLN A 44 8.44 -8.03 -0.71
N VAL A 45 7.21 -8.36 -0.35
CA VAL A 45 6.62 -9.68 -0.57
C VAL A 45 5.40 -9.58 -1.47
N THR A 46 5.19 -10.57 -2.32
CA THR A 46 3.91 -10.76 -3.02
C THR A 46 2.97 -11.46 -2.06
N ILE A 47 1.87 -10.82 -1.68
CA ILE A 47 0.88 -11.39 -0.77
C ILE A 47 0.06 -12.46 -1.50
N PRO A 48 0.10 -13.75 -1.10
CA PRO A 48 -0.72 -14.79 -1.72
C PRO A 48 -2.21 -14.54 -1.49
N ALA A 49 -3.06 -15.07 -2.38
CA ALA A 49 -4.51 -14.82 -2.38
C ALA A 49 -5.23 -15.26 -1.09
N GLU A 50 -4.66 -16.22 -0.37
CA GLU A 50 -5.15 -16.74 0.91
C GLU A 50 -4.91 -15.80 2.08
N TYR A 51 -4.14 -14.72 1.87
CA TYR A 51 -3.78 -13.75 2.90
C TYR A 51 -4.36 -12.37 2.60
N GLU A 52 -4.61 -11.61 3.65
CA GLU A 52 -5.02 -10.23 3.56
C GLU A 52 -3.80 -9.34 3.31
N ILE A 53 -3.99 -8.27 2.54
CA ILE A 53 -2.97 -7.23 2.41
C ILE A 53 -3.03 -6.38 3.66
N PRO A 54 -1.98 -6.34 4.50
CA PRO A 54 -1.99 -5.50 5.69
C PRO A 54 -2.10 -4.03 5.29
N VAL A 55 -2.89 -3.27 6.05
CA VAL A 55 -3.12 -1.83 5.82
C VAL A 55 -2.65 -1.05 7.03
N LYS A 56 -1.97 0.04 6.77
CA LYS A 56 -1.65 1.05 7.79
C LYS A 56 -1.87 2.43 7.18
N ASP A 57 -2.71 3.22 7.81
CA ASP A 57 -3.04 4.57 7.36
C ASP A 57 -3.50 4.60 5.88
N GLY A 58 -4.35 3.65 5.45
CA GLY A 58 -4.82 3.47 4.10
C GLY A 58 -3.79 2.90 3.11
N LEU A 59 -2.53 2.72 3.53
CA LEU A 59 -1.44 2.24 2.66
C LEU A 59 -1.18 0.74 2.83
N PRO A 60 -0.96 0.00 1.73
CA PRO A 60 -0.63 -1.42 1.80
C PRO A 60 0.75 -1.66 2.40
N GLN A 61 0.85 -2.62 3.32
CA GLN A 61 2.07 -2.95 4.05
C GLN A 61 2.63 -4.30 3.60
N PHE A 62 3.18 -4.35 2.39
CA PHE A 62 3.84 -5.54 1.82
C PHE A 62 5.35 -5.37 1.67
N TRP A 63 5.92 -4.31 2.22
CA TRP A 63 7.32 -3.94 2.07
C TRP A 63 7.94 -3.47 3.38
N GLN A 64 9.26 -3.54 3.46
CA GLN A 64 10.06 -2.98 4.53
C GLN A 64 11.20 -2.16 3.93
N ARG A 65 11.49 -1.02 4.55
CA ARG A 65 12.58 -0.14 4.11
C ARG A 65 13.94 -0.75 4.49
N ILE A 66 14.87 -0.70 3.55
CA ILE A 66 16.28 -0.99 3.80
C ILE A 66 16.92 0.27 4.40
N PRO A 67 17.48 0.21 5.64
CA PRO A 67 18.18 1.34 6.22
C PRO A 67 19.41 1.69 5.38
N GLU A 68 19.66 2.99 5.22
CA GLU A 68 20.81 3.47 4.43
C GLU A 68 22.14 3.01 5.07
N GLY A 69 23.10 2.65 4.22
CA GLY A 69 24.41 2.15 4.66
C GLY A 69 24.41 0.71 5.19
N SER A 70 23.27 0.00 5.13
CA SER A 70 23.22 -1.40 5.55
C SER A 70 24.03 -2.29 4.64
N THR A 71 24.79 -3.22 5.25
CA THR A 71 25.48 -4.31 4.54
C THR A 71 24.73 -5.63 4.67
N LYS A 72 23.80 -5.73 5.62
CA LYS A 72 22.93 -6.88 5.85
C LYS A 72 21.62 -6.39 6.43
N VAL A 73 20.50 -6.91 5.94
CA VAL A 73 19.15 -6.61 6.42
C VAL A 73 18.43 -7.91 6.75
N LYS A 74 17.75 -7.93 7.89
CA LYS A 74 16.77 -8.96 8.23
C LYS A 74 15.39 -8.34 8.09
N ALA A 75 14.61 -8.77 7.09
CA ALA A 75 13.23 -8.38 6.91
C ALA A 75 12.33 -9.61 7.11
N ASP A 76 11.56 -9.61 8.19
CA ASP A 76 10.60 -10.68 8.49
C ASP A 76 9.19 -10.17 8.19
N PHE A 77 8.36 -11.01 7.58
CA PHE A 77 6.99 -10.66 7.19
C PHE A 77 6.00 -11.58 7.91
N THR A 78 4.92 -10.96 8.44
CA THR A 78 3.81 -11.70 9.04
C THR A 78 2.56 -11.49 8.18
N LEU A 79 2.01 -12.58 7.65
CA LEU A 79 0.84 -12.58 6.80
C LEU A 79 -0.40 -12.91 7.62
N GLN A 80 -1.50 -12.20 7.38
CA GLN A 80 -2.79 -12.45 8.00
C GLN A 80 -3.64 -13.34 7.10
N ALA A 81 -3.88 -14.59 7.51
CA ALA A 81 -4.73 -15.48 6.73
C ALA A 81 -6.17 -14.95 6.63
N ARG A 82 -6.73 -14.99 5.43
CA ARG A 82 -8.14 -14.66 5.19
C ARG A 82 -9.04 -15.69 5.86
N ARG A 83 -10.17 -15.24 6.40
CA ARG A 83 -11.22 -16.15 6.88
C ARG A 83 -11.85 -16.97 5.76
N LYS A 84 -11.90 -16.39 4.56
CA LYS A 84 -12.46 -17.01 3.35
C LYS A 84 -11.69 -16.49 2.13
N THR A 85 -11.20 -17.40 1.30
CA THR A 85 -10.57 -17.04 0.03
C THR A 85 -11.58 -16.35 -0.87
N ALA A 86 -11.20 -15.18 -1.40
CA ALA A 86 -12.05 -14.41 -2.28
C ALA A 86 -11.79 -14.78 -3.73
N SER A 87 -12.84 -15.16 -4.47
CA SER A 87 -12.80 -15.35 -5.92
C SER A 87 -13.18 -14.09 -6.71
N ARG A 88 -13.69 -13.07 -6.00
CA ARG A 88 -14.08 -11.76 -6.54
C ARG A 88 -13.57 -10.66 -5.61
N TYR A 89 -13.28 -9.51 -6.19
CA TYR A 89 -12.87 -8.30 -5.47
C TYR A 89 -13.41 -7.06 -6.19
N THR A 90 -13.41 -5.93 -5.50
CA THR A 90 -13.72 -4.62 -6.08
C THR A 90 -12.46 -3.77 -6.08
N ILE A 91 -12.21 -3.05 -7.15
CA ILE A 91 -11.18 -2.01 -7.23
C ILE A 91 -11.90 -0.66 -7.38
N LEU A 92 -11.66 0.24 -6.44
CA LEU A 92 -12.04 1.64 -6.52
C LEU A 92 -10.87 2.41 -7.11
N MET A 93 -11.09 3.06 -8.25
CA MET A 93 -10.03 3.75 -8.99
C MET A 93 -10.28 5.25 -8.97
N THR A 94 -9.24 6.00 -8.64
CA THR A 94 -9.20 7.45 -8.76
C THR A 94 -8.05 7.86 -9.66
N ALA A 95 -8.19 8.99 -10.34
CA ALA A 95 -7.13 9.56 -11.17
C ALA A 95 -6.99 11.04 -10.85
N ASP A 96 -5.77 11.53 -10.91
CA ASP A 96 -5.40 12.93 -10.91
C ASP A 96 -6.08 13.79 -9.81
N PRO A 97 -6.00 13.42 -8.52
CA PRO A 97 -6.58 14.25 -7.46
C PRO A 97 -5.94 15.65 -7.42
N GLN A 98 -4.69 15.78 -7.85
CA GLN A 98 -3.96 17.05 -8.06
C GLN A 98 -4.23 18.11 -6.99
N ILE A 99 -4.15 17.71 -5.70
CA ILE A 99 -4.45 18.63 -4.60
C ILE A 99 -3.53 19.85 -4.66
N ARG A 100 -4.11 21.04 -4.47
CA ARG A 100 -3.41 22.32 -4.46
C ARG A 100 -3.57 23.00 -3.12
N SER A 101 -2.59 23.81 -2.74
CA SER A 101 -2.71 24.67 -1.56
C SER A 101 -3.90 25.61 -1.72
N ARG A 102 -4.65 25.84 -0.64
CA ARG A 102 -5.76 26.81 -0.58
C ARG A 102 -5.32 28.22 -0.98
N ASN A 103 -4.03 28.55 -0.88
CA ASN A 103 -3.47 29.87 -1.20
C ASN A 103 -2.90 29.96 -2.63
N ALA A 104 -3.11 28.96 -3.49
CA ALA A 104 -2.46 28.88 -4.81
C ALA A 104 -3.01 29.87 -5.86
N GLY A 105 -3.85 30.84 -5.50
CA GLY A 105 -4.29 31.93 -6.38
C GLY A 105 -5.21 31.53 -7.55
N PHE A 106 -5.70 30.29 -7.57
CA PHE A 106 -6.65 29.79 -8.58
C PHE A 106 -8.10 29.83 -8.11
N ASP A 107 -8.40 30.58 -7.06
CA ASP A 107 -9.69 30.61 -6.35
C ASP A 107 -10.82 31.34 -7.11
N LYS A 108 -10.83 31.27 -8.44
CA LYS A 108 -11.98 31.72 -9.22
C LYS A 108 -13.22 30.81 -9.10
N PHE A 109 -13.03 29.65 -8.49
CA PHE A 109 -14.08 28.65 -8.28
C PHE A 109 -14.41 28.54 -6.79
N ALA A 110 -15.68 28.37 -6.49
CA ALA A 110 -16.20 28.24 -5.12
C ALA A 110 -15.69 26.99 -4.36
N TYR A 111 -14.96 26.11 -5.03
CA TYR A 111 -14.49 24.84 -4.47
C TYR A 111 -12.97 24.75 -4.58
N HIS A 112 -12.33 24.41 -3.44
CA HIS A 112 -10.91 24.10 -3.41
C HIS A 112 -10.68 22.62 -3.75
N SER A 113 -9.58 22.30 -4.41
CA SER A 113 -9.25 20.90 -4.74
C SER A 113 -9.09 20.01 -3.48
N ILE A 114 -8.69 20.57 -2.35
CA ILE A 114 -8.63 19.87 -1.07
C ILE A 114 -10.02 19.47 -0.60
N ASP A 115 -11.00 20.37 -0.65
CA ASP A 115 -12.38 20.09 -0.23
C ASP A 115 -13.01 19.00 -1.12
N MET A 116 -12.76 19.08 -2.44
CA MET A 116 -13.20 18.04 -3.38
C MET A 116 -12.53 16.68 -3.11
N TYR A 117 -11.25 16.70 -2.75
CA TYR A 117 -10.52 15.51 -2.39
C TYR A 117 -11.06 14.87 -1.09
N GLU A 118 -11.35 15.67 -0.07
CA GLU A 118 -11.97 15.23 1.18
C GLU A 118 -13.35 14.62 0.94
N ASP A 119 -14.17 15.24 0.09
CA ASP A 119 -15.47 14.71 -0.34
C ASP A 119 -15.32 13.38 -1.08
N MET A 120 -14.40 13.28 -2.03
CA MET A 120 -14.09 12.05 -2.74
C MET A 120 -13.66 10.93 -1.77
N CYS A 121 -12.81 11.23 -0.78
CA CYS A 121 -12.37 10.25 0.22
C CYS A 121 -13.56 9.76 1.07
N ARG A 122 -14.50 10.64 1.42
CA ARG A 122 -15.73 10.24 2.11
C ARG A 122 -16.58 9.31 1.27
N ASP A 123 -16.83 9.65 0.01
CA ASP A 123 -17.62 8.84 -0.91
C ASP A 123 -17.01 7.45 -1.15
N LEU A 124 -15.66 7.38 -1.25
CA LEU A 124 -14.95 6.11 -1.38
C LEU A 124 -15.11 5.23 -0.14
N ARG A 125 -15.04 5.80 1.08
CA ARG A 125 -15.27 5.06 2.32
C ARG A 125 -16.70 4.52 2.40
N GLU A 126 -17.69 5.36 2.10
CA GLU A 126 -19.10 4.96 2.11
C GLU A 126 -19.37 3.87 1.07
N THR A 127 -18.81 4.02 -0.13
CA THR A 127 -18.91 3.00 -1.18
C THR A 127 -18.27 1.69 -0.73
N ALA A 128 -17.05 1.72 -0.19
CA ALA A 128 -16.35 0.53 0.30
C ALA A 128 -17.13 -0.15 1.44
N ALA A 129 -17.65 0.61 2.40
CA ALA A 129 -18.44 0.10 3.53
C ALA A 129 -19.73 -0.60 3.08
N SER A 130 -20.29 -0.23 1.92
CA SER A 130 -21.45 -0.90 1.34
C SER A 130 -21.15 -2.28 0.75
N ILE A 131 -19.87 -2.60 0.52
CA ILE A 131 -19.42 -3.85 -0.12
C ILE A 131 -18.94 -4.81 0.97
N THR A 132 -19.79 -5.74 1.38
CA THR A 132 -19.53 -6.66 2.50
C THR A 132 -19.22 -8.09 2.07
N ASP A 133 -19.38 -8.41 0.79
CA ASP A 133 -19.30 -9.78 0.26
C ASP A 133 -17.94 -10.13 -0.37
N ARG A 134 -17.03 -9.16 -0.52
CA ARG A 134 -15.74 -9.31 -1.18
C ARG A 134 -14.74 -8.24 -0.75
N PRO A 135 -13.42 -8.48 -0.89
CA PRO A 135 -12.40 -7.47 -0.63
C PRO A 135 -12.53 -6.25 -1.53
N VAL A 136 -12.21 -5.09 -0.96
CA VAL A 136 -12.09 -3.82 -1.67
C VAL A 136 -10.61 -3.39 -1.70
N TYR A 137 -10.17 -2.87 -2.81
CA TYR A 137 -8.85 -2.27 -3.01
C TYR A 137 -9.01 -0.90 -3.66
N GLY A 138 -8.16 0.05 -3.30
CA GLY A 138 -8.07 1.35 -3.95
C GLY A 138 -6.85 1.42 -4.87
N ILE A 139 -6.96 2.13 -5.98
CA ILE A 139 -5.83 2.50 -6.84
C ILE A 139 -5.96 3.98 -7.20
N SER A 140 -4.92 4.76 -6.90
CA SER A 140 -4.79 6.14 -7.37
C SER A 140 -3.77 6.18 -8.51
N LEU A 141 -4.21 6.68 -9.68
CA LEU A 141 -3.47 6.57 -10.95
C LEU A 141 -2.50 7.75 -11.20
N GLY A 142 -1.93 8.30 -10.14
CA GLY A 142 -0.91 9.34 -10.25
C GLY A 142 -1.43 10.75 -10.03
N ASP A 143 -0.55 11.73 -10.25
CA ASP A 143 -0.77 13.18 -10.07
C ASP A 143 -1.46 13.53 -8.74
N LEU A 144 -0.96 12.94 -7.64
CA LEU A 144 -1.58 13.03 -6.30
C LEU A 144 -1.61 14.47 -5.79
N VAL A 145 -0.54 15.24 -6.04
CA VAL A 145 -0.39 16.64 -5.63
C VAL A 145 0.10 17.49 -6.80
N HIS A 146 -0.37 18.73 -6.89
CA HIS A 146 0.01 19.63 -7.98
C HIS A 146 1.26 20.45 -7.63
N ASN A 147 2.42 20.02 -8.13
CA ASN A 147 3.71 20.73 -8.04
C ASN A 147 4.14 21.20 -6.63
N ASP A 148 3.50 20.70 -5.57
CA ASP A 148 3.81 21.04 -4.18
C ASP A 148 3.88 19.76 -3.32
N MET A 149 5.10 19.26 -3.15
CA MET A 149 5.37 18.02 -2.40
C MET A 149 5.00 18.15 -0.90
N SER A 150 4.86 19.36 -0.37
CA SER A 150 4.44 19.58 1.02
C SER A 150 2.99 19.17 1.27
N LEU A 151 2.20 18.93 0.22
CA LEU A 151 0.82 18.47 0.29
C LEU A 151 0.66 16.94 0.41
N TYR A 152 1.73 16.16 0.30
CA TYR A 152 1.65 14.71 0.51
C TYR A 152 1.07 14.33 1.88
N PRO A 153 1.42 14.98 3.00
CA PRO A 153 0.76 14.72 4.27
C PRO A 153 -0.77 14.93 4.23
N THR A 154 -1.25 15.94 3.50
CA THR A 154 -2.68 16.20 3.31
C THR A 154 -3.34 15.08 2.50
N TYR A 155 -2.69 14.65 1.43
CA TYR A 155 -3.13 13.47 0.66
C TYR A 155 -3.21 12.22 1.53
N CYS A 156 -2.15 11.91 2.26
CA CYS A 156 -2.11 10.75 3.15
C CYS A 156 -3.18 10.81 4.25
N ALA A 157 -3.46 12.00 4.80
CA ALA A 157 -4.52 12.17 5.79
C ALA A 157 -5.91 11.81 5.25
N GLY A 158 -6.19 12.10 3.96
CA GLY A 158 -7.47 11.77 3.35
C GLY A 158 -7.73 10.26 3.24
N ILE A 159 -6.69 9.46 3.00
CA ILE A 159 -6.81 8.00 2.89
C ILE A 159 -6.54 7.26 4.20
N ALA A 160 -6.10 7.95 5.26
CA ALA A 160 -5.64 7.33 6.51
C ALA A 160 -6.74 6.50 7.21
N ASP A 161 -8.00 6.92 7.08
CA ASP A 161 -9.15 6.25 7.68
C ASP A 161 -9.74 5.12 6.81
N PHE A 162 -9.09 4.78 5.70
CA PHE A 162 -9.55 3.66 4.87
C PHE A 162 -9.17 2.33 5.52
N ASP A 163 -10.13 1.42 5.60
CA ASP A 163 -9.96 0.04 6.06
C ASP A 163 -9.54 -0.92 4.92
N PHE A 164 -9.30 -0.37 3.73
CA PHE A 164 -8.80 -1.07 2.56
C PHE A 164 -7.52 -0.41 2.02
N PRO A 165 -6.60 -1.19 1.41
CA PRO A 165 -5.34 -0.64 0.91
C PRO A 165 -5.54 0.19 -0.35
N VAL A 166 -4.90 1.36 -0.40
CA VAL A 166 -4.81 2.20 -1.60
C VAL A 166 -3.41 2.12 -2.19
N PHE A 167 -3.31 1.59 -3.40
CA PHE A 167 -2.08 1.56 -4.17
C PHE A 167 -1.93 2.87 -4.95
N ASN A 168 -0.81 3.54 -4.76
CA ASN A 168 -0.55 4.81 -5.40
C ASN A 168 0.48 4.65 -6.52
N VAL A 169 0.12 5.08 -7.72
CA VAL A 169 1.06 5.35 -8.81
C VAL A 169 1.53 6.80 -8.66
N ILE A 170 2.82 7.04 -8.86
CA ILE A 170 3.43 8.37 -8.73
C ILE A 170 3.79 8.87 -10.13
#